data_1f379d12198cd41b7b88c26a63b961d8
#
_entry.id   1f379d12198cd41b7b88c26a63b961d8
#
_cell.length_a   1.000
_cell.length_b   1.000
_cell.length_c   1.000
_cell.angle_alpha   90.00
_cell.angle_beta   90.00
_cell.angle_gamma   90.00
#
_symmetry.space_group_name_H-M   'P 1'
#
loop_
_entity.id
_entity.type
_entity.pdbx_description
1 polymer ?
#
loop_
_entity_poly.entity_id
_entity_poly.type
_entity_poly.pdbx_seq_one_letter_code
_entity_poly.pdbx_strand_id
1 'polypeptide(L)'
;MSERVVVVTGASSGIGRAAAKAFAARGDRLVLAARSEGDLHQVAAECRGTPLIVPTDVTKRADLEALRDAAVAEFGHIDVWADTAAVMAYGRFEDVPAEVFDRVITTDLLGSANVARVALRQFRDQERGTLILCSSLLAHITAPYMSAYITAKWGLRGLARTLAQEARETPGIKVCTVAPGSVDTPVYTSAANYAGFVGRPPPPVDRPERVAAAILRQADKPGREISVGPANRFIEFGFTALPRVYDVLVPPMMRRFGLSREPVSRHPGNVFGPAKRVEGGPGRPTWRQVTAVATGGVAAAAVLSQAVRRLSSS
;
A
#
# COMPACT_ATOMS: atom_id res chain seq x y z
N MET A 1 14.70 -27.76 0.93
CA MET A 1 14.62 -26.48 0.18
C MET A 1 15.27 -25.43 1.09
N SER A 2 16.21 -24.63 0.60
CA SER A 2 16.79 -23.55 1.41
C SER A 2 15.68 -22.56 1.78
N GLU A 3 15.62 -22.18 3.05
CA GLU A 3 14.68 -21.18 3.55
C GLU A 3 14.99 -19.84 2.86
N ARG A 4 13.98 -19.21 2.22
CA ARG A 4 14.16 -17.91 1.56
C ARG A 4 14.36 -16.81 2.59
N VAL A 5 15.20 -15.86 2.25
CA VAL A 5 15.39 -14.63 3.03
C VAL A 5 14.50 -13.52 2.45
N VAL A 6 13.60 -13.00 3.28
CA VAL A 6 12.58 -12.00 2.88
C VAL A 6 12.70 -10.76 3.74
N VAL A 7 12.99 -9.63 3.11
CA VAL A 7 12.94 -8.30 3.74
C VAL A 7 11.56 -7.69 3.51
N VAL A 8 10.93 -7.20 4.57
CA VAL A 8 9.64 -6.49 4.50
C VAL A 8 9.78 -5.09 5.07
N THR A 9 9.76 -4.05 4.21
CA THR A 9 9.66 -2.65 4.64
C THR A 9 8.21 -2.26 4.85
N GLY A 10 7.93 -1.46 5.91
CA GLY A 10 6.56 -1.18 6.35
C GLY A 10 5.92 -2.31 7.14
N ALA A 11 6.72 -3.20 7.76
CA ALA A 11 6.26 -4.42 8.43
C ALA A 11 5.43 -4.18 9.70
N SER A 12 5.47 -2.98 10.30
CA SER A 12 4.85 -2.68 11.61
C SER A 12 3.33 -2.76 11.64
N SER A 13 2.64 -2.69 10.49
CA SER A 13 1.17 -2.65 10.45
C SER A 13 0.58 -3.11 9.11
N GLY A 14 -0.75 -3.23 9.05
CA GLY A 14 -1.52 -3.39 7.82
C GLY A 14 -1.03 -4.53 6.92
N ILE A 15 -0.79 -4.20 5.66
CA ILE A 15 -0.36 -5.16 4.63
C ILE A 15 1.00 -5.76 4.95
N GLY A 16 1.97 -4.93 5.40
CA GLY A 16 3.32 -5.39 5.74
C GLY A 16 3.33 -6.40 6.88
N ARG A 17 2.58 -6.13 7.96
CA ARG A 17 2.39 -7.10 9.06
C ARG A 17 1.76 -8.40 8.58
N ALA A 18 0.71 -8.31 7.76
CA ALA A 18 0.06 -9.49 7.22
C ALA A 18 1.00 -10.31 6.31
N ALA A 19 1.81 -9.64 5.47
CA ALA A 19 2.81 -10.28 4.62
C ALA A 19 3.90 -10.95 5.45
N ALA A 20 4.46 -10.27 6.46
CA ALA A 20 5.45 -10.84 7.38
C ALA A 20 4.95 -12.13 8.03
N LYS A 21 3.75 -12.10 8.60
CA LYS A 21 3.13 -13.29 9.20
C LYS A 21 2.92 -14.43 8.21
N ALA A 22 2.53 -14.11 6.98
CA ALA A 22 2.30 -15.11 5.94
C ALA A 22 3.60 -15.75 5.45
N PHE A 23 4.68 -14.99 5.30
CA PHE A 23 6.01 -15.52 5.01
C PHE A 23 6.55 -16.38 6.17
N ALA A 24 6.44 -15.90 7.43
CA ALA A 24 6.83 -16.63 8.63
C ALA A 24 6.10 -17.99 8.74
N ALA A 25 4.80 -18.01 8.43
CA ALA A 25 4.02 -19.26 8.46
C ALA A 25 4.50 -20.31 7.45
N ARG A 26 5.23 -19.91 6.40
CA ARG A 26 5.84 -20.78 5.39
C ARG A 26 7.25 -21.24 5.74
N GLY A 27 7.83 -20.71 6.83
CA GLY A 27 9.19 -20.98 7.24
C GLY A 27 10.26 -20.14 6.51
N ASP A 28 9.86 -19.03 5.87
CA ASP A 28 10.82 -18.08 5.30
C ASP A 28 11.56 -17.33 6.43
N ARG A 29 12.84 -17.00 6.26
CA ARG A 29 13.64 -16.16 7.18
C ARG A 29 13.28 -14.69 6.94
N LEU A 30 12.96 -13.97 8.01
CA LEU A 30 12.42 -12.63 7.89
C LEU A 30 13.37 -11.55 8.42
N VAL A 31 13.39 -10.43 7.70
CA VAL A 31 13.91 -9.16 8.16
C VAL A 31 12.74 -8.15 8.16
N LEU A 32 12.37 -7.67 9.35
CA LEU A 32 11.26 -6.75 9.53
C LEU A 32 11.79 -5.32 9.68
N ALA A 33 11.32 -4.41 8.84
CA ALA A 33 11.78 -3.04 8.80
C ALA A 33 10.62 -2.05 8.83
N ALA A 34 10.66 -1.09 9.75
CA ALA A 34 9.78 0.07 9.85
C ALA A 34 10.38 1.09 10.82
N ARG A 35 9.78 2.29 10.93
CA ARG A 35 10.25 3.36 11.83
C ARG A 35 10.04 3.05 13.32
N SER A 36 9.01 2.25 13.66
CA SER A 36 8.66 1.94 15.06
C SER A 36 9.22 0.57 15.45
N GLU A 37 10.29 0.57 16.22
CA GLU A 37 10.93 -0.64 16.74
C GLU A 37 9.97 -1.45 17.65
N GLY A 38 9.23 -0.76 18.52
CA GLY A 38 8.29 -1.41 19.42
C GLY A 38 7.15 -2.14 18.68
N ASP A 39 6.65 -1.58 17.57
CA ASP A 39 5.65 -2.27 16.74
C ASP A 39 6.26 -3.44 15.96
N LEU A 40 7.53 -3.35 15.55
CA LEU A 40 8.25 -4.47 14.92
C LEU A 40 8.41 -5.64 15.88
N HIS A 41 8.75 -5.40 17.14
CA HIS A 41 8.80 -6.45 18.18
C HIS A 41 7.45 -7.13 18.38
N GLN A 42 6.33 -6.37 18.35
CA GLN A 42 4.99 -6.96 18.43
C GLN A 42 4.70 -7.88 17.23
N VAL A 43 5.08 -7.46 16.02
CA VAL A 43 4.89 -8.28 14.81
C VAL A 43 5.80 -9.52 14.85
N ALA A 44 7.03 -9.37 15.29
CA ALA A 44 7.97 -10.49 15.42
C ALA A 44 7.45 -11.56 16.38
N ALA A 45 6.85 -11.16 17.51
CA ALA A 45 6.22 -12.09 18.46
C ALA A 45 5.02 -12.87 17.88
N GLU A 46 4.42 -12.39 16.79
CA GLU A 46 3.33 -13.09 16.08
C GLU A 46 3.82 -13.97 14.91
N CYS A 47 5.09 -13.87 14.57
CA CYS A 47 5.72 -14.66 13.52
C CYS A 47 6.27 -15.97 14.06
N ARG A 48 6.29 -17.01 13.22
CA ARG A 48 7.08 -18.22 13.52
C ARG A 48 8.56 -17.91 13.27
N GLY A 49 9.43 -18.51 14.07
CA GLY A 49 10.87 -18.28 14.02
C GLY A 49 11.27 -16.99 14.74
N THR A 50 12.48 -16.52 14.47
CA THR A 50 13.05 -15.31 15.07
C THR A 50 13.38 -14.30 13.96
N PRO A 51 12.44 -13.42 13.60
CA PRO A 51 12.71 -12.39 12.61
C PRO A 51 13.82 -11.43 13.07
N LEU A 52 14.70 -11.05 12.15
CA LEU A 52 15.63 -9.95 12.38
C LEU A 52 14.85 -8.62 12.33
N ILE A 53 15.03 -7.79 13.34
CA ILE A 53 14.36 -6.47 13.45
C ILE A 53 15.39 -5.39 13.14
N VAL A 54 15.08 -4.53 12.17
CA VAL A 54 15.94 -3.41 11.80
C VAL A 54 15.09 -2.14 11.68
N PRO A 55 15.12 -1.23 12.66
CA PRO A 55 14.46 0.07 12.58
C PRO A 55 14.96 0.84 11.35
N THR A 56 14.03 1.26 10.46
CA THR A 56 14.37 1.80 9.15
C THR A 56 13.38 2.89 8.73
N ASP A 57 13.86 4.06 8.35
CA ASP A 57 13.08 5.07 7.62
C ASP A 57 13.45 5.00 6.13
N VAL A 58 12.51 4.58 5.28
CA VAL A 58 12.72 4.43 3.82
C VAL A 58 13.12 5.74 3.14
N THR A 59 12.85 6.89 3.77
CA THR A 59 13.27 8.19 3.25
C THR A 59 14.79 8.44 3.42
N LYS A 60 15.46 7.65 4.28
CA LYS A 60 16.89 7.72 4.54
C LYS A 60 17.59 6.54 3.86
N ARG A 61 18.36 6.83 2.79
CA ARG A 61 19.07 5.77 2.08
C ARG A 61 20.08 5.03 2.97
N ALA A 62 20.75 5.72 3.89
CA ALA A 62 21.67 5.08 4.82
C ALA A 62 20.99 4.02 5.71
N ASP A 63 19.75 4.24 6.15
CA ASP A 63 19.00 3.24 6.94
C ASP A 63 18.73 1.99 6.09
N LEU A 64 18.45 2.15 4.79
CA LEU A 64 18.19 1.02 3.87
C LEU A 64 19.49 0.27 3.53
N GLU A 65 20.62 0.96 3.41
CA GLU A 65 21.92 0.33 3.25
C GLU A 65 22.27 -0.49 4.50
N ALA A 66 22.08 0.05 5.69
CA ALA A 66 22.24 -0.67 6.95
C ALA A 66 21.28 -1.87 7.09
N LEU A 67 20.04 -1.73 6.65
CA LEU A 67 19.07 -2.84 6.60
C LEU A 67 19.56 -3.98 5.71
N ARG A 68 20.05 -3.66 4.49
CA ARG A 68 20.64 -4.65 3.58
C ARG A 68 21.84 -5.33 4.23
N ASP A 69 22.75 -4.56 4.80
CA ASP A 69 23.99 -5.08 5.40
C ASP A 69 23.67 -6.02 6.58
N ALA A 70 22.72 -5.65 7.43
CA ALA A 70 22.26 -6.50 8.52
C ALA A 70 21.64 -7.81 8.01
N ALA A 71 20.80 -7.75 6.98
CA ALA A 71 20.18 -8.93 6.37
C ALA A 71 21.22 -9.87 5.73
N VAL A 72 22.21 -9.31 5.03
CA VAL A 72 23.28 -10.09 4.40
C VAL A 72 24.25 -10.65 5.44
N ALA A 73 24.58 -9.91 6.49
CA ALA A 73 25.42 -10.40 7.58
C ALA A 73 24.78 -11.58 8.31
N GLU A 74 23.47 -11.54 8.54
CA GLU A 74 22.74 -12.61 9.25
C GLU A 74 22.47 -13.84 8.37
N PHE A 75 22.09 -13.62 7.09
CA PHE A 75 21.55 -14.69 6.26
C PHE A 75 22.35 -14.95 4.97
N GLY A 76 23.35 -14.14 4.66
CA GLY A 76 24.23 -14.28 3.49
C GLY A 76 23.66 -13.74 2.18
N HIS A 77 22.34 -13.56 2.05
CA HIS A 77 21.68 -13.10 0.83
C HIS A 77 20.28 -12.56 1.11
N ILE A 78 19.63 -12.03 0.08
CA ILE A 78 18.22 -11.60 0.11
C ILE A 78 17.52 -12.14 -1.14
N ASP A 79 16.50 -13.00 -0.99
CA ASP A 79 15.74 -13.53 -2.12
C ASP A 79 14.57 -12.66 -2.52
N VAL A 80 13.91 -12.02 -1.54
CA VAL A 80 12.72 -11.18 -1.78
C VAL A 80 12.82 -9.92 -0.95
N TRP A 81 12.51 -8.79 -1.56
CA TRP A 81 12.28 -7.54 -0.85
C TRP A 81 10.86 -7.04 -1.15
N ALA A 82 9.99 -7.06 -0.15
CA ALA A 82 8.62 -6.57 -0.24
C ALA A 82 8.52 -5.18 0.39
N ASP A 83 8.34 -4.15 -0.43
CA ASP A 83 8.13 -2.78 0.02
C ASP A 83 6.65 -2.47 0.17
N THR A 84 6.22 -2.27 1.41
CA THR A 84 4.85 -1.93 1.78
C THR A 84 4.77 -0.63 2.58
N ALA A 85 5.89 0.09 2.72
CA ALA A 85 5.93 1.35 3.43
C ALA A 85 5.12 2.42 2.70
N ALA A 86 4.19 3.05 3.40
CA ALA A 86 3.39 4.14 2.86
C ALA A 86 2.78 4.99 3.97
N VAL A 87 2.48 6.24 3.66
CA VAL A 87 1.72 7.19 4.46
C VAL A 87 0.66 7.85 3.58
N MET A 88 -0.36 8.44 4.20
CA MET A 88 -1.47 9.02 3.45
C MET A 88 -1.87 10.38 4.04
N ALA A 89 -2.41 11.26 3.20
CA ALA A 89 -3.00 12.51 3.63
C ALA A 89 -4.37 12.70 2.97
N TYR A 90 -5.34 13.15 3.77
CA TYR A 90 -6.68 13.55 3.33
C TYR A 90 -6.83 15.07 3.40
N GLY A 91 -7.34 15.68 2.33
CA GLY A 91 -7.64 17.10 2.25
C GLY A 91 -7.83 17.54 0.82
N ARG A 92 -8.44 18.71 0.61
CA ARG A 92 -8.33 19.38 -0.67
C ARG A 92 -6.89 19.77 -0.88
N PHE A 93 -6.45 19.87 -2.12
CA PHE A 93 -5.04 20.15 -2.43
C PHE A 93 -4.54 21.41 -1.74
N GLU A 94 -5.34 22.49 -1.80
CA GLU A 94 -5.04 23.79 -1.21
C GLU A 94 -5.10 23.81 0.33
N ASP A 95 -5.80 22.86 0.95
CA ASP A 95 -5.92 22.76 2.41
C ASP A 95 -4.80 21.91 3.06
N VAL A 96 -4.14 21.05 2.28
CA VAL A 96 -3.04 20.21 2.75
C VAL A 96 -1.76 21.02 2.79
N PRO A 97 -1.08 21.18 3.95
CA PRO A 97 0.19 21.89 4.01
C PRO A 97 1.24 21.31 3.04
N ALA A 98 2.03 22.19 2.42
CA ALA A 98 3.04 21.78 1.44
C ALA A 98 4.01 20.74 1.99
N GLU A 99 4.47 20.91 3.23
CA GLU A 99 5.37 19.99 3.91
C GLU A 99 4.76 18.59 4.13
N VAL A 100 3.44 18.50 4.28
CA VAL A 100 2.72 17.22 4.38
C VAL A 100 2.64 16.56 3.00
N PHE A 101 2.31 17.32 1.96
CA PHE A 101 2.31 16.84 0.59
C PHE A 101 3.68 16.30 0.20
N ASP A 102 4.74 17.09 0.42
CA ASP A 102 6.14 16.75 0.11
C ASP A 102 6.60 15.51 0.88
N ARG A 103 6.20 15.39 2.14
CA ARG A 103 6.56 14.22 2.95
C ARG A 103 5.87 12.95 2.48
N VAL A 104 4.62 13.01 2.02
CA VAL A 104 3.95 11.86 1.40
C VAL A 104 4.68 11.44 0.12
N ILE A 105 5.02 12.37 -0.77
CA ILE A 105 5.82 12.08 -1.98
C ILE A 105 7.18 11.49 -1.59
N THR A 106 7.85 12.08 -0.62
CA THR A 106 9.16 11.61 -0.14
C THR A 106 9.09 10.19 0.40
N THR A 107 8.05 9.83 1.14
CA THR A 107 7.90 8.49 1.70
C THR A 107 7.47 7.47 0.65
N ASP A 108 6.38 7.75 -0.08
CA ASP A 108 5.70 6.75 -0.91
C ASP A 108 6.32 6.59 -2.29
N LEU A 109 7.01 7.62 -2.80
CA LEU A 109 7.68 7.56 -4.11
C LEU A 109 9.21 7.51 -3.95
N LEU A 110 9.81 8.52 -3.33
CA LEU A 110 11.26 8.58 -3.22
C LEU A 110 11.81 7.52 -2.24
N GLY A 111 11.06 7.20 -1.17
CA GLY A 111 11.36 6.10 -0.26
C GLY A 111 11.36 4.75 -0.97
N SER A 112 10.29 4.46 -1.74
CA SER A 112 10.25 3.24 -2.58
C SER A 112 11.34 3.22 -3.65
N ALA A 113 11.72 4.37 -4.20
CA ALA A 113 12.86 4.46 -5.13
C ALA A 113 14.20 4.17 -4.44
N ASN A 114 14.37 4.60 -3.18
CA ASN A 114 15.54 4.25 -2.37
C ASN A 114 15.57 2.75 -2.06
N VAL A 115 14.44 2.16 -1.66
CA VAL A 115 14.30 0.69 -1.48
C VAL A 115 14.71 -0.04 -2.75
N ALA A 116 14.14 0.35 -3.89
CA ALA A 116 14.45 -0.28 -5.17
C ALA A 116 15.94 -0.19 -5.52
N ARG A 117 16.57 0.97 -5.28
CA ARG A 117 18.00 1.17 -5.56
C ARG A 117 18.88 0.25 -4.72
N VAL A 118 18.60 0.12 -3.43
CA VAL A 118 19.40 -0.74 -2.53
C VAL A 118 19.13 -2.21 -2.83
N ALA A 119 17.87 -2.61 -2.99
CA ALA A 119 17.50 -3.98 -3.31
C ALA A 119 18.08 -4.46 -4.66
N LEU A 120 17.96 -3.63 -5.72
CA LEU A 120 18.45 -4.01 -7.04
C LEU A 120 19.98 -4.09 -7.11
N ARG A 121 20.72 -3.25 -6.38
CA ARG A 121 22.19 -3.40 -6.25
C ARG A 121 22.52 -4.75 -5.64
N GLN A 122 21.91 -5.10 -4.49
CA GLN A 122 22.10 -6.39 -3.84
C GLN A 122 21.75 -7.55 -4.78
N PHE A 123 20.65 -7.46 -5.52
CA PHE A 123 20.22 -8.49 -6.45
C PHE A 123 21.17 -8.63 -7.67
N ARG A 124 21.78 -7.54 -8.14
CA ARG A 124 22.78 -7.61 -9.20
C ARG A 124 24.07 -8.28 -8.72
N ASP A 125 24.51 -7.98 -7.50
CA ASP A 125 25.71 -8.59 -6.90
C ASP A 125 25.54 -10.12 -6.72
N GLN A 126 24.31 -10.60 -6.49
CA GLN A 126 23.98 -12.02 -6.32
C GLN A 126 23.30 -12.64 -7.56
N GLU A 127 23.11 -11.88 -8.65
CA GLU A 127 22.49 -12.24 -9.93
C GLU A 127 21.03 -12.77 -9.83
N ARG A 128 20.40 -12.60 -8.69
CA ARG A 128 19.02 -13.05 -8.43
C ARG A 128 18.33 -12.21 -7.38
N GLY A 129 17.00 -12.21 -7.41
CA GLY A 129 16.14 -11.61 -6.40
C GLY A 129 14.83 -11.08 -6.95
N THR A 130 13.86 -10.91 -6.09
CA THR A 130 12.54 -10.40 -6.44
C THR A 130 12.21 -9.17 -5.61
N LEU A 131 12.08 -8.01 -6.27
CA LEU A 131 11.55 -6.79 -5.68
C LEU A 131 10.04 -6.72 -5.90
N ILE A 132 9.27 -6.60 -4.81
CA ILE A 132 7.82 -6.46 -4.84
C ILE A 132 7.45 -5.10 -4.28
N LEU A 133 6.91 -4.22 -5.12
CA LEU A 133 6.47 -2.89 -4.71
C LEU A 133 4.95 -2.87 -4.49
N CYS A 134 4.52 -2.49 -3.28
CA CYS A 134 3.09 -2.33 -2.98
C CYS A 134 2.59 -1.01 -3.57
N SER A 135 1.95 -1.11 -4.72
CA SER A 135 1.28 -0.03 -5.42
C SER A 135 -0.14 0.20 -4.86
N SER A 136 -1.10 0.61 -5.67
CA SER A 136 -2.50 0.82 -5.32
C SER A 136 -3.36 0.84 -6.58
N LEU A 137 -4.67 0.59 -6.44
CA LEU A 137 -5.66 0.98 -7.45
C LEU A 137 -5.53 2.48 -7.80
N LEU A 138 -5.20 3.32 -6.80
CA LEU A 138 -4.96 4.76 -6.98
C LEU A 138 -3.69 5.10 -7.78
N ALA A 139 -2.95 4.11 -8.27
CA ALA A 139 -1.92 4.26 -9.30
C ALA A 139 -2.47 4.13 -10.73
N HIS A 140 -3.76 3.83 -10.88
CA HIS A 140 -4.45 3.63 -12.16
C HIS A 140 -5.64 4.57 -12.35
N ILE A 141 -6.14 5.13 -11.27
CA ILE A 141 -7.29 6.04 -11.22
C ILE A 141 -7.00 7.24 -10.33
N THR A 142 -7.88 8.24 -10.34
CA THR A 142 -7.80 9.39 -9.44
C THR A 142 -9.03 9.46 -8.53
N ALA A 143 -8.89 10.12 -7.39
CA ALA A 143 -9.97 10.41 -6.47
C ALA A 143 -9.69 11.74 -5.75
N PRO A 144 -10.70 12.55 -5.40
CA PRO A 144 -10.49 13.78 -4.65
C PRO A 144 -10.01 13.51 -3.23
N TYR A 145 -9.43 14.49 -2.61
CA TYR A 145 -8.92 14.52 -1.22
C TYR A 145 -7.66 13.70 -0.94
N MET A 146 -7.02 13.13 -1.96
CA MET A 146 -5.84 12.25 -1.78
C MET A 146 -4.71 12.58 -2.78
N SER A 147 -4.58 13.85 -3.17
CA SER A 147 -3.68 14.29 -4.24
C SER A 147 -2.24 13.84 -4.05
N ALA A 148 -1.65 14.01 -2.86
CA ALA A 148 -0.27 13.61 -2.59
C ALA A 148 -0.06 12.09 -2.76
N TYR A 149 -0.94 11.29 -2.17
CA TYR A 149 -0.86 9.82 -2.26
C TYR A 149 -1.02 9.32 -3.70
N ILE A 150 -2.00 9.86 -4.43
CA ILE A 150 -2.25 9.49 -5.83
C ILE A 150 -1.05 9.85 -6.69
N THR A 151 -0.50 11.06 -6.55
CA THR A 151 0.69 11.49 -7.29
C THR A 151 1.87 10.54 -7.03
N ALA A 152 2.11 10.18 -5.75
CA ALA A 152 3.16 9.23 -5.40
C ALA A 152 2.94 7.86 -6.02
N LYS A 153 1.71 7.32 -5.98
CA LYS A 153 1.41 5.97 -6.51
C LYS A 153 1.42 5.90 -8.04
N TRP A 154 1.03 6.98 -8.74
CA TRP A 154 1.22 7.08 -10.20
C TRP A 154 2.72 7.12 -10.57
N GLY A 155 3.52 7.91 -9.84
CA GLY A 155 4.98 7.93 -10.00
C GLY A 155 5.61 6.56 -9.74
N LEU A 156 5.21 5.89 -8.66
CA LEU A 156 5.67 4.54 -8.31
C LEU A 156 5.35 3.52 -9.40
N ARG A 157 4.17 3.60 -10.01
CA ARG A 157 3.80 2.71 -11.12
C ARG A 157 4.71 2.91 -12.33
N GLY A 158 5.00 4.17 -12.69
CA GLY A 158 5.97 4.49 -13.75
C GLY A 158 7.34 3.90 -13.44
N LEU A 159 7.86 4.19 -12.25
CA LEU A 159 9.16 3.67 -11.77
C LEU A 159 9.19 2.14 -11.82
N ALA A 160 8.23 1.45 -11.24
CA ALA A 160 8.18 -0.01 -11.20
C ALA A 160 8.18 -0.64 -12.60
N ARG A 161 7.47 -0.01 -13.56
CA ARG A 161 7.43 -0.47 -14.95
C ARG A 161 8.78 -0.31 -15.65
N THR A 162 9.48 0.79 -15.43
CA THR A 162 10.82 1.04 -15.95
C THR A 162 11.82 0.05 -15.36
N LEU A 163 11.85 -0.10 -14.03
CA LEU A 163 12.74 -1.04 -13.35
C LEU A 163 12.52 -2.50 -13.79
N ALA A 164 11.26 -2.89 -14.02
CA ALA A 164 10.96 -4.23 -14.54
C ALA A 164 11.49 -4.45 -15.97
N GLN A 165 11.65 -3.41 -16.78
CA GLN A 165 12.29 -3.48 -18.11
C GLN A 165 13.81 -3.59 -17.98
N GLU A 166 14.43 -2.76 -17.15
CA GLU A 166 15.87 -2.77 -16.88
C GLU A 166 16.34 -4.08 -16.23
N ALA A 167 15.51 -4.69 -15.36
CA ALA A 167 15.81 -5.97 -14.71
C ALA A 167 15.90 -7.15 -15.71
N ARG A 168 15.38 -7.00 -16.94
CA ARG A 168 15.45 -8.06 -17.98
C ARG A 168 16.89 -8.37 -18.43
N GLU A 169 17.81 -7.44 -18.24
CA GLU A 169 19.24 -7.63 -18.52
C GLU A 169 19.86 -8.73 -17.63
N THR A 170 19.27 -9.00 -16.45
CA THR A 170 19.71 -10.07 -15.54
C THR A 170 18.50 -10.99 -15.28
N PRO A 171 18.40 -12.14 -15.96
CA PRO A 171 17.18 -12.99 -15.93
C PRO A 171 16.77 -13.49 -14.54
N GLY A 172 17.70 -13.55 -13.59
CA GLY A 172 17.43 -13.93 -12.19
C GLY A 172 16.75 -12.83 -11.36
N ILE A 173 16.76 -11.57 -11.84
CA ILE A 173 16.16 -10.44 -11.15
C ILE A 173 14.74 -10.18 -11.64
N LYS A 174 13.81 -9.99 -10.72
CA LYS A 174 12.41 -9.67 -11.02
C LYS A 174 11.96 -8.42 -10.26
N VAL A 175 11.22 -7.56 -10.95
CA VAL A 175 10.53 -6.41 -10.33
C VAL A 175 9.06 -6.52 -10.68
N CYS A 176 8.22 -6.55 -9.66
CA CYS A 176 6.78 -6.71 -9.80
C CYS A 176 6.01 -5.84 -8.82
N THR A 177 4.72 -5.68 -9.06
CA THR A 177 3.85 -4.87 -8.21
C THR A 177 2.64 -5.67 -7.74
N VAL A 178 2.12 -5.25 -6.57
CA VAL A 178 0.80 -5.63 -6.10
C VAL A 178 0.00 -4.33 -5.96
N ALA A 179 -1.16 -4.25 -6.61
CA ALA A 179 -2.03 -3.07 -6.64
C ALA A 179 -3.34 -3.35 -5.90
N PRO A 180 -3.40 -3.12 -4.58
CA PRO A 180 -4.63 -3.27 -3.81
C PRO A 180 -5.65 -2.19 -4.15
N GLY A 181 -6.95 -2.55 -4.04
CA GLY A 181 -8.04 -1.59 -3.88
C GLY A 181 -8.12 -1.09 -2.43
N SER A 182 -9.33 -0.95 -1.91
CA SER A 182 -9.54 -0.61 -0.50
C SER A 182 -9.22 -1.80 0.40
N VAL A 183 -8.37 -1.60 1.42
CA VAL A 183 -7.95 -2.65 2.36
C VAL A 183 -8.14 -2.16 3.78
N ASP A 184 -8.69 -3.00 4.66
CA ASP A 184 -8.87 -2.68 6.08
C ASP A 184 -7.53 -2.63 6.81
N THR A 185 -6.94 -1.44 6.87
CA THR A 185 -5.63 -1.20 7.46
C THR A 185 -5.59 0.12 8.23
N PRO A 186 -4.67 0.27 9.19
CA PRO A 186 -4.51 1.52 9.92
C PRO A 186 -4.14 2.74 9.06
N VAL A 187 -3.75 2.55 7.79
CA VAL A 187 -3.34 3.64 6.92
C VAL A 187 -4.39 4.75 6.81
N TYR A 188 -5.68 4.41 6.88
CA TYR A 188 -6.79 5.37 6.80
C TYR A 188 -6.93 6.21 8.07
N THR A 189 -6.86 5.57 9.24
CA THR A 189 -7.03 6.23 10.54
C THR A 189 -5.75 6.91 11.03
N SER A 190 -4.58 6.47 10.56
CA SER A 190 -3.29 7.10 10.86
C SER A 190 -2.90 8.19 9.86
N ALA A 191 -3.67 8.38 8.78
CA ALA A 191 -3.40 9.39 7.75
C ALA A 191 -3.35 10.80 8.34
N ALA A 192 -2.56 11.68 7.72
CA ALA A 192 -2.74 13.11 7.92
C ALA A 192 -4.15 13.53 7.48
N ASN A 193 -4.79 14.41 8.24
CA ASN A 193 -6.16 14.79 7.94
C ASN A 193 -6.36 16.31 7.96
N TYR A 194 -6.75 16.82 6.82
CA TYR A 194 -7.13 18.22 6.56
C TYR A 194 -8.51 18.29 5.89
N ALA A 195 -9.21 17.15 5.75
CA ALA A 195 -10.55 17.07 5.19
C ALA A 195 -11.65 17.33 6.23
N GLY A 196 -11.32 17.36 7.52
CA GLY A 196 -12.26 17.60 8.62
C GLY A 196 -13.10 16.39 9.05
N PHE A 197 -12.93 15.23 8.41
CA PHE A 197 -13.63 13.99 8.72
C PHE A 197 -12.68 12.79 8.64
N VAL A 198 -12.84 11.82 9.53
CA VAL A 198 -11.96 10.63 9.57
C VAL A 198 -12.02 9.88 8.24
N GLY A 199 -10.86 9.58 7.67
CA GLY A 199 -10.72 8.78 6.45
C GLY A 199 -11.08 7.30 6.72
N ARG A 200 -11.73 6.67 5.74
CA ARG A 200 -12.07 5.24 5.80
C ARG A 200 -11.95 4.58 4.44
N PRO A 201 -11.72 3.25 4.39
CA PRO A 201 -11.68 2.54 3.13
C PRO A 201 -13.07 2.53 2.46
N PRO A 202 -13.18 3.03 1.19
CA PRO A 202 -14.43 2.91 0.43
C PRO A 202 -14.72 1.44 0.10
N PRO A 203 -15.98 0.97 0.16
CA PRO A 203 -16.34 -0.40 -0.23
C PRO A 203 -16.17 -0.62 -1.74
N PRO A 204 -15.85 -1.86 -2.17
CA PRO A 204 -15.63 -3.05 -1.36
C PRO A 204 -14.27 -3.05 -0.65
N VAL A 205 -14.23 -3.55 0.57
CA VAL A 205 -13.03 -3.55 1.42
C VAL A 205 -12.47 -4.97 1.55
N ASP A 206 -11.22 -5.16 1.17
CA ASP A 206 -10.49 -6.41 1.33
C ASP A 206 -9.76 -6.48 2.69
N ARG A 207 -9.43 -7.70 3.11
CA ARG A 207 -8.58 -7.93 4.27
C ARG A 207 -7.10 -7.86 3.89
N PRO A 208 -6.21 -7.40 4.79
CA PRO A 208 -4.76 -7.36 4.54
C PRO A 208 -4.17 -8.70 4.10
N GLU A 209 -4.71 -9.81 4.62
CA GLU A 209 -4.25 -11.18 4.31
C GLU A 209 -4.44 -11.52 2.83
N ARG A 210 -5.45 -10.96 2.16
CA ARG A 210 -5.66 -11.16 0.72
C ARG A 210 -4.54 -10.50 -0.10
N VAL A 211 -4.09 -9.33 0.33
CA VAL A 211 -2.97 -8.63 -0.29
C VAL A 211 -1.65 -9.36 0.03
N ALA A 212 -1.47 -9.82 1.26
CA ALA A 212 -0.33 -10.65 1.65
C ALA A 212 -0.23 -11.92 0.79
N ALA A 213 -1.33 -12.61 0.54
CA ALA A 213 -1.36 -13.77 -0.36
C ALA A 213 -0.96 -13.42 -1.80
N ALA A 214 -1.25 -12.20 -2.28
CA ALA A 214 -0.79 -11.73 -3.58
C ALA A 214 0.72 -11.42 -3.58
N ILE A 215 1.25 -10.86 -2.49
CA ILE A 215 2.69 -10.63 -2.29
C ILE A 215 3.44 -11.98 -2.29
N LEU A 216 2.97 -12.97 -1.54
CA LEU A 216 3.55 -14.32 -1.54
C LEU A 216 3.54 -14.94 -2.94
N ARG A 217 2.46 -14.77 -3.68
CA ARG A 217 2.33 -15.24 -5.05
C ARG A 217 3.34 -14.60 -5.98
N GLN A 218 3.60 -13.28 -5.83
CA GLN A 218 4.66 -12.58 -6.56
C GLN A 218 6.07 -13.07 -6.18
N ALA A 219 6.27 -13.44 -4.92
CA ALA A 219 7.54 -14.02 -4.47
C ALA A 219 7.77 -15.42 -5.06
N ASP A 220 6.72 -16.23 -5.25
CA ASP A 220 6.81 -17.59 -5.79
C ASP A 220 6.86 -17.61 -7.33
N LYS A 221 6.03 -16.79 -7.94
CA LYS A 221 5.86 -16.72 -9.39
C LYS A 221 5.76 -15.25 -9.80
N PRO A 222 6.90 -14.58 -9.93
CA PRO A 222 6.95 -13.17 -10.28
C PRO A 222 6.27 -12.88 -11.62
N GLY A 223 5.27 -12.02 -11.59
CA GLY A 223 4.59 -11.46 -12.76
C GLY A 223 4.71 -9.95 -12.77
N ARG A 224 4.15 -9.28 -13.77
CA ARG A 224 4.24 -7.83 -13.88
C ARG A 224 3.51 -7.11 -12.75
N GLU A 225 2.23 -7.45 -12.55
CA GLU A 225 1.37 -6.82 -11.55
C GLU A 225 0.21 -7.76 -11.16
N ILE A 226 -0.14 -7.78 -9.88
CA ILE A 226 -1.36 -8.41 -9.38
C ILE A 226 -2.27 -7.31 -8.83
N SER A 227 -3.42 -7.10 -9.46
CA SER A 227 -4.49 -6.26 -8.90
C SER A 227 -5.30 -7.06 -7.87
N VAL A 228 -5.47 -6.51 -6.67
CA VAL A 228 -6.21 -7.13 -5.56
C VAL A 228 -7.43 -6.29 -5.23
N GLY A 229 -8.59 -6.82 -5.54
CA GLY A 229 -9.89 -6.17 -5.35
C GLY A 229 -10.88 -6.58 -6.43
N PRO A 230 -12.11 -6.97 -6.07
CA PRO A 230 -13.08 -7.49 -7.04
C PRO A 230 -13.56 -6.42 -8.03
N ALA A 231 -13.56 -5.15 -7.62
CA ALA A 231 -14.06 -4.03 -8.42
C ALA A 231 -12.96 -3.27 -9.19
N ASN A 232 -11.68 -3.52 -8.93
CA ASN A 232 -10.59 -2.69 -9.45
C ASN A 232 -10.66 -2.52 -10.97
N ARG A 233 -10.75 -3.61 -11.73
CA ARG A 233 -10.78 -3.55 -13.19
C ARG A 233 -11.99 -2.80 -13.75
N PHE A 234 -13.12 -2.91 -13.06
CA PHE A 234 -14.34 -2.17 -13.44
C PHE A 234 -14.17 -0.68 -13.20
N ILE A 235 -13.57 -0.30 -12.07
CA ILE A 235 -13.30 1.09 -11.72
C ILE A 235 -12.26 1.70 -12.69
N GLU A 236 -11.19 0.97 -13.02
CA GLU A 236 -10.17 1.35 -14.00
C GLU A 236 -10.79 1.54 -15.40
N PHE A 237 -11.70 0.65 -15.81
CA PHE A 237 -12.44 0.79 -17.06
C PHE A 237 -13.30 2.05 -17.06
N GLY A 238 -14.03 2.32 -15.98
CA GLY A 238 -14.83 3.54 -15.84
C GLY A 238 -13.98 4.81 -15.95
N PHE A 239 -12.82 4.82 -15.29
CA PHE A 239 -11.87 5.96 -15.34
C PHE A 239 -11.34 6.20 -16.77
N THR A 240 -11.00 5.12 -17.49
CA THR A 240 -10.34 5.22 -18.79
C THR A 240 -11.34 5.44 -19.95
N ALA A 241 -12.44 4.68 -19.95
CA ALA A 241 -13.40 4.67 -21.05
C ALA A 241 -14.54 5.68 -20.90
N LEU A 242 -14.87 6.09 -19.67
CA LEU A 242 -15.99 6.97 -19.35
C LEU A 242 -15.57 8.15 -18.45
N PRO A 243 -14.53 8.93 -18.82
CA PRO A 243 -13.93 9.92 -17.91
C PRO A 243 -14.92 10.96 -17.41
N ARG A 244 -15.81 11.48 -18.26
CA ARG A 244 -16.82 12.48 -17.85
C ARG A 244 -17.79 11.92 -16.80
N VAL A 245 -18.21 10.66 -16.94
CA VAL A 245 -19.10 10.00 -15.98
C VAL A 245 -18.36 9.74 -14.68
N TYR A 246 -17.12 9.27 -14.78
CA TYR A 246 -16.26 9.03 -13.63
C TYR A 246 -16.06 10.31 -12.80
N ASP A 247 -15.69 11.41 -13.45
CA ASP A 247 -15.41 12.69 -12.79
C ASP A 247 -16.64 13.29 -12.09
N VAL A 248 -17.85 13.01 -12.57
CA VAL A 248 -19.10 13.42 -11.92
C VAL A 248 -19.46 12.54 -10.73
N LEU A 249 -19.23 11.22 -10.84
CA LEU A 249 -19.66 10.24 -9.81
C LEU A 249 -18.68 10.11 -8.63
N VAL A 250 -17.38 10.17 -8.88
CA VAL A 250 -16.37 9.87 -7.85
C VAL A 250 -16.33 10.89 -6.72
N PRO A 251 -16.44 12.22 -6.94
CA PRO A 251 -16.41 13.18 -5.83
C PRO A 251 -17.51 12.99 -4.78
N PRO A 252 -18.81 12.84 -5.14
CA PRO A 252 -19.84 12.55 -4.14
C PRO A 252 -19.66 11.15 -3.49
N MET A 253 -19.17 10.15 -4.23
CA MET A 253 -18.87 8.83 -3.68
C MET A 253 -17.75 8.90 -2.64
N MET A 254 -16.67 9.63 -2.90
CA MET A 254 -15.57 9.80 -1.95
C MET A 254 -16.02 10.53 -0.68
N ARG A 255 -16.84 11.58 -0.81
CA ARG A 255 -17.43 12.24 0.38
C ARG A 255 -18.32 11.30 1.19
N ARG A 256 -19.09 10.43 0.53
CA ARG A 256 -20.07 9.54 1.17
C ARG A 256 -19.44 8.29 1.76
N PHE A 257 -18.41 7.74 1.13
CA PHE A 257 -17.84 6.42 1.44
C PHE A 257 -16.36 6.46 1.83
N GLY A 258 -15.57 7.41 1.37
CA GLY A 258 -14.14 7.57 1.70
C GLY A 258 -13.89 8.42 2.94
N LEU A 259 -14.85 9.24 3.34
CA LEU A 259 -14.84 9.99 4.60
C LEU A 259 -15.97 9.51 5.51
N SER A 260 -15.72 9.49 6.81
CA SER A 260 -16.74 9.18 7.82
C SER A 260 -17.67 10.39 8.05
N ARG A 261 -18.61 10.26 8.99
CA ARG A 261 -19.37 11.39 9.51
C ARG A 261 -18.78 11.93 10.81
N GLU A 262 -17.73 11.31 11.30
CA GLU A 262 -17.04 11.70 12.52
C GLU A 262 -16.11 12.86 12.21
N PRO A 263 -16.34 14.04 12.81
CA PRO A 263 -15.46 15.19 12.62
C PRO A 263 -14.12 14.93 13.30
N VAL A 264 -13.05 15.42 12.67
CA VAL A 264 -11.70 15.37 13.22
C VAL A 264 -11.00 16.69 12.98
N SER A 265 -10.23 17.17 13.95
CA SER A 265 -9.38 18.33 13.81
C SER A 265 -8.25 18.06 12.81
N ARG A 266 -7.72 19.11 12.19
CA ARG A 266 -6.56 19.01 11.29
C ARG A 266 -5.34 18.48 12.05
N HIS A 267 -4.67 17.47 11.51
CA HIS A 267 -3.47 16.86 12.12
C HIS A 267 -2.58 16.19 11.06
N PRO A 268 -1.25 16.11 11.31
CA PRO A 268 -0.31 15.50 10.37
C PRO A 268 -0.30 13.96 10.39
N GLY A 269 -1.07 13.31 11.26
CA GLY A 269 -1.11 11.85 11.37
C GLY A 269 0.28 11.23 11.63
N ASN A 270 0.57 10.15 10.90
CA ASN A 270 1.84 9.43 10.95
C ASN A 270 2.83 9.83 9.85
N VAL A 271 2.57 10.93 9.16
CA VAL A 271 3.38 11.33 7.99
C VAL A 271 4.83 11.62 8.38
N PHE A 272 5.06 12.33 9.48
CA PHE A 272 6.41 12.69 9.94
C PHE A 272 7.04 11.70 10.91
N GLY A 273 6.29 10.79 11.50
CA GLY A 273 6.77 9.84 12.49
C GLY A 273 5.80 8.67 12.70
N PRO A 274 6.14 7.68 13.52
CA PRO A 274 5.22 6.62 13.89
C PRO A 274 3.92 7.19 14.47
N ALA A 275 2.77 6.55 14.17
CA ALA A 275 1.50 6.95 14.76
C ALA A 275 1.60 6.86 16.29
N LYS A 276 1.35 7.96 17.00
CA LYS A 276 1.15 7.89 18.45
C LYS A 276 -0.12 7.06 18.68
N ARG A 277 -0.05 6.02 19.52
CA ARG A 277 -1.26 5.35 19.98
C ARG A 277 -2.15 6.40 20.65
N VAL A 278 -3.29 6.69 20.05
CA VAL A 278 -4.36 7.42 20.73
C VAL A 278 -5.01 6.38 21.63
N GLU A 279 -4.68 6.40 22.92
CA GLU A 279 -5.42 5.65 23.92
C GLU A 279 -6.86 6.17 23.91
N GLY A 280 -7.84 5.30 23.63
CA GLY A 280 -9.27 5.62 23.73
C GLY A 280 -9.98 6.01 22.43
N GLY A 281 -9.44 5.74 21.26
CA GLY A 281 -10.20 5.84 20.00
C GLY A 281 -11.31 4.77 19.94
N PRO A 282 -12.50 5.08 19.34
CA PRO A 282 -13.60 4.13 19.24
C PRO A 282 -13.11 2.83 18.60
N GLY A 283 -13.50 1.72 19.19
CA GLY A 283 -13.10 0.38 18.78
C GLY A 283 -13.31 0.17 17.28
N ARG A 284 -12.38 -0.57 16.65
CA ARG A 284 -12.41 -0.93 15.25
C ARG A 284 -13.82 -1.34 14.83
N PRO A 285 -14.40 -0.78 13.76
CA PRO A 285 -15.65 -1.30 13.23
C PRO A 285 -15.43 -2.77 12.88
N THR A 286 -16.17 -3.66 13.50
CA THR A 286 -16.12 -5.07 13.18
C THR A 286 -16.63 -5.26 11.75
N TRP A 287 -15.99 -6.11 10.96
CA TRP A 287 -16.34 -6.40 9.56
C TRP A 287 -17.84 -6.74 9.35
N ARG A 288 -18.57 -7.17 10.38
CA ARG A 288 -20.02 -7.38 10.37
C ARG A 288 -20.84 -6.12 10.04
N GLN A 289 -20.31 -4.91 10.32
CA GLN A 289 -20.98 -3.65 9.95
C GLN A 289 -20.71 -3.27 8.47
N VAL A 290 -19.67 -3.83 7.86
CA VAL A 290 -19.30 -3.53 6.46
C VAL A 290 -20.08 -4.40 5.46
N THR A 291 -20.50 -5.61 5.85
CA THR A 291 -21.29 -6.51 4.98
C THR A 291 -22.71 -6.01 4.72
N ALA A 292 -23.29 -5.19 5.59
CA ALA A 292 -24.62 -4.60 5.39
C ALA A 292 -24.64 -3.52 4.26
N VAL A 293 -23.47 -3.02 3.83
CA VAL A 293 -23.37 -1.98 2.78
C VAL A 293 -23.09 -2.62 1.40
N ALA A 294 -22.66 -3.88 1.34
CA ALA A 294 -22.39 -4.60 0.08
C ALA A 294 -23.66 -4.81 -0.76
N THR A 295 -24.85 -4.85 -0.15
CA THR A 295 -26.13 -4.88 -0.87
C THR A 295 -26.48 -3.56 -1.57
N GLY A 296 -25.89 -2.42 -1.17
CA GLY A 296 -26.06 -1.13 -1.83
C GLY A 296 -25.28 -0.99 -3.15
N GLY A 297 -24.19 -1.75 -3.35
CA GLY A 297 -23.38 -1.70 -4.57
C GLY A 297 -24.08 -2.27 -5.80
N VAL A 298 -24.96 -3.26 -5.62
CA VAL A 298 -25.79 -3.84 -6.70
C VAL A 298 -26.87 -2.85 -7.12
N ALA A 299 -27.42 -2.07 -6.18
CA ALA A 299 -28.40 -1.02 -6.50
C ALA A 299 -27.78 0.15 -7.28
N ALA A 300 -26.50 0.51 -7.02
CA ALA A 300 -25.80 1.54 -7.79
C ALA A 300 -25.57 1.12 -9.25
N ALA A 301 -25.28 -0.16 -9.51
CA ALA A 301 -25.15 -0.69 -10.87
C ALA A 301 -26.49 -0.67 -11.64
N ALA A 302 -27.60 -0.90 -10.97
CA ALA A 302 -28.95 -0.83 -11.57
C ALA A 302 -29.35 0.62 -11.90
N VAL A 303 -29.01 1.58 -11.05
CA VAL A 303 -29.26 3.02 -11.29
C VAL A 303 -28.39 3.52 -12.46
N LEU A 304 -27.15 3.08 -12.60
CA LEU A 304 -26.27 3.39 -13.73
C LEU A 304 -26.85 2.85 -15.05
N SER A 305 -27.40 1.64 -15.06
CA SER A 305 -28.02 1.08 -16.28
C SER A 305 -29.27 1.85 -16.72
N GLN A 306 -30.03 2.38 -15.78
CA GLN A 306 -31.19 3.22 -16.08
C GLN A 306 -30.83 4.63 -16.56
N ALA A 307 -29.75 5.23 -15.97
CA ALA A 307 -29.27 6.55 -16.40
C ALA A 307 -28.66 6.51 -17.81
N VAL A 308 -27.93 5.46 -18.15
CA VAL A 308 -27.35 5.26 -19.49
C VAL A 308 -28.47 5.05 -20.53
N ARG A 309 -29.54 4.30 -20.21
CA ARG A 309 -30.69 4.10 -21.11
C ARG A 309 -31.48 5.39 -21.36
N ARG A 310 -31.55 6.31 -20.39
CA ARG A 310 -32.23 7.62 -20.56
C ARG A 310 -31.42 8.62 -21.38
N LEU A 311 -30.10 8.53 -21.37
CA LEU A 311 -29.21 9.40 -22.16
C LEU A 311 -29.04 8.89 -23.61
N SER A 312 -29.38 7.65 -23.92
CA SER A 312 -29.36 7.09 -25.28
C SER A 312 -30.71 7.21 -26.00
N SER A 313 -31.74 7.74 -25.34
CA SER A 313 -33.09 7.93 -25.88
C SER A 313 -33.49 9.41 -26.02
N SER A 314 -32.56 10.33 -25.85
CA SER A 314 -32.62 11.75 -26.19
C SER A 314 -31.49 12.09 -27.19
#